data_52051b6dd8a7227ac1cd6045d74eb351
#
_entry.id   52051b6dd8a7227ac1cd6045d74eb351
#
_cell.length_a   1.000
_cell.length_b   1.000
_cell.length_c   1.000
_cell.angle_alpha   90.00
_cell.angle_beta   90.00
_cell.angle_gamma   90.00
#
_symmetry.space_group_name_H-M   'P 1'
#
loop_
_entity.id
_entity.type
_entity.pdbx_description
1 polymer ?
#
loop_
_entity_poly.entity_id
_entity_poly.type
_entity_poly.pdbx_seq_one_letter_code
_entity_poly.pdbx_strand_id
1 'polypeptide(L)'
;MLRQDKAKDYFAAQIAANKKELEKAKKDDPNYKENAKNSKVIQEQYSQLFAEFKTSEKFTNPYATYLASVFFFLDGDYANSADKFREIAIANPKNRTFANINRTLQNKAKRTRDDGKRYIFLAYEDGLGTIKENFRINMPYVMSSNNIATLNLALPTLKKRDASYKNISINNNKAAQVSNFDDIFATEFKIELPGIITKSILSMAAKSATSAAVANDGNGMLSLLTSATMSAINVADTRVWQTLPK
;
A
#
# COMPACT_ATOMS: atom_id res chain seq x y z
N MET A 1 -20.78 -1.55 6.52
CA MET A 1 -20.26 -2.26 5.33
C MET A 1 -19.51 -1.26 4.47
N LEU A 2 -18.18 -1.27 4.50
CA LEU A 2 -17.37 -0.49 3.56
C LEU A 2 -17.56 -1.16 2.21
N ARG A 3 -18.34 -0.52 1.33
CA ARG A 3 -18.54 -1.01 -0.04
C ARG A 3 -17.18 -1.06 -0.73
N GLN A 4 -16.83 -2.19 -1.33
CA GLN A 4 -15.65 -2.30 -2.20
C GLN A 4 -15.63 -1.21 -3.28
N ASP A 5 -16.80 -0.73 -3.69
CA ASP A 5 -16.97 0.38 -4.61
C ASP A 5 -16.33 1.67 -4.10
N LYS A 6 -16.52 2.03 -2.82
CA LYS A 6 -15.89 3.23 -2.24
C LYS A 6 -14.38 3.16 -2.19
N ALA A 7 -13.80 1.99 -1.95
CA ALA A 7 -12.35 1.81 -2.01
C ALA A 7 -11.83 1.98 -3.44
N LYS A 8 -12.53 1.42 -4.44
CA LYS A 8 -12.17 1.62 -5.86
C LYS A 8 -12.24 3.08 -6.26
N ASP A 9 -13.29 3.80 -5.85
CA ASP A 9 -13.46 5.23 -6.15
C ASP A 9 -12.36 6.05 -5.48
N TYR A 10 -12.02 5.74 -4.23
CA TYR A 10 -10.91 6.39 -3.53
C TYR A 10 -9.58 6.21 -4.27
N PHE A 11 -9.23 4.97 -4.65
CA PHE A 11 -7.99 4.71 -5.39
C PHE A 11 -8.00 5.31 -6.79
N ALA A 12 -9.13 5.30 -7.48
CA ALA A 12 -9.28 5.98 -8.77
C ALA A 12 -9.05 7.50 -8.64
N ALA A 13 -9.59 8.11 -7.59
CA ALA A 13 -9.38 9.52 -7.28
C ALA A 13 -7.91 9.82 -6.94
N GLN A 14 -7.23 8.96 -6.18
CA GLN A 14 -5.79 9.10 -5.88
C GLN A 14 -4.94 8.99 -7.15
N ILE A 15 -5.21 8.03 -8.01
CA ILE A 15 -4.50 7.87 -9.29
C ILE A 15 -4.72 9.11 -10.17
N ALA A 16 -5.93 9.64 -10.23
CA ALA A 16 -6.24 10.86 -11.00
C ALA A 16 -5.53 12.08 -10.42
N ALA A 17 -5.50 12.24 -9.09
CA ALA A 17 -4.77 13.31 -8.42
C ALA A 17 -3.25 13.23 -8.70
N ASN A 18 -2.66 12.03 -8.61
CA ASN A 18 -1.26 11.81 -8.90
C ASN A 18 -0.90 12.14 -10.37
N LYS A 19 -1.78 11.78 -11.32
CA LYS A 19 -1.60 12.15 -12.73
C LYS A 19 -1.65 13.66 -12.91
N LYS A 20 -2.59 14.35 -12.28
CA LYS A 20 -2.71 15.81 -12.36
C LYS A 20 -1.49 16.53 -11.80
N GLU A 21 -0.97 16.06 -10.66
CA GLU A 21 0.26 16.58 -10.07
C GLU A 21 1.48 16.35 -10.99
N LEU A 22 1.57 15.16 -11.61
CA LEU A 22 2.62 14.85 -12.57
C LEU A 22 2.57 15.77 -13.81
N GLU A 23 1.38 16.00 -14.36
CA GLU A 23 1.21 16.91 -15.50
C GLU A 23 1.54 18.38 -15.13
N LYS A 24 1.21 18.79 -13.90
CA LYS A 24 1.63 20.10 -13.39
C LYS A 24 3.16 20.18 -13.27
N ALA A 25 3.79 19.16 -12.68
CA ALA A 25 5.25 19.10 -12.56
C ALA A 25 5.96 19.16 -13.92
N LYS A 26 5.40 18.52 -14.96
CA LYS A 26 5.92 18.60 -16.33
C LYS A 26 5.90 20.01 -16.90
N LYS A 27 4.90 20.81 -16.54
CA LYS A 27 4.77 22.19 -17.02
C LYS A 27 5.63 23.17 -16.24
N ASP A 28 5.78 22.94 -14.95
CA ASP A 28 6.43 23.86 -14.03
C ASP A 28 7.96 23.65 -13.95
N ASP A 29 8.48 22.48 -14.38
CA ASP A 29 9.90 22.16 -14.37
C ASP A 29 10.50 22.23 -15.79
N PRO A 30 11.27 23.28 -16.14
CA PRO A 30 11.93 23.40 -17.46
C PRO A 30 12.92 22.25 -17.74
N ASN A 31 13.44 21.60 -16.70
CA ASN A 31 14.37 20.48 -16.79
C ASN A 31 13.69 19.12 -16.55
N TYR A 32 12.37 19.05 -16.71
CA TYR A 32 11.59 17.85 -16.41
C TYR A 32 12.15 16.57 -17.06
N LYS A 33 12.61 16.64 -18.32
CA LYS A 33 13.15 15.46 -19.03
C LYS A 33 14.38 14.88 -18.34
N GLU A 34 15.26 15.73 -17.83
CA GLU A 34 16.46 15.32 -17.11
C GLU A 34 16.10 14.78 -15.73
N ASN A 35 15.23 15.48 -15.02
CA ASN A 35 14.81 15.10 -13.68
C ASN A 35 13.86 13.90 -13.66
N ALA A 36 13.15 13.61 -14.76
CA ALA A 36 12.32 12.42 -14.91
C ALA A 36 13.14 11.11 -14.86
N LYS A 37 14.42 11.13 -15.21
CA LYS A 37 15.33 9.98 -15.06
C LYS A 37 15.46 9.59 -13.59
N ASN A 38 15.49 10.58 -12.69
CA ASN A 38 15.56 10.35 -11.24
C ASN A 38 14.33 9.61 -10.71
N SER A 39 13.13 9.93 -11.22
CA SER A 39 11.91 9.21 -10.85
C SER A 39 11.98 7.73 -11.23
N LYS A 40 12.57 7.39 -12.38
CA LYS A 40 12.75 5.99 -12.80
C LYS A 40 13.72 5.26 -11.88
N VAL A 41 14.85 5.86 -11.54
CA VAL A 41 15.83 5.28 -10.60
C VAL A 41 15.19 5.02 -9.25
N ILE A 42 14.39 5.96 -8.74
CA ILE A 42 13.66 5.77 -7.49
C ILE A 42 12.69 4.58 -7.62
N GLN A 43 11.91 4.51 -8.71
CA GLN A 43 10.95 3.42 -8.93
C GLN A 43 11.65 2.05 -9.02
N GLU A 44 12.82 1.97 -9.66
CA GLU A 44 13.62 0.76 -9.74
C GLU A 44 14.11 0.30 -8.36
N GLN A 45 14.62 1.22 -7.55
CA GLN A 45 15.02 0.91 -6.17
C GLN A 45 13.84 0.45 -5.32
N TYR A 46 12.67 1.09 -5.47
CA TYR A 46 11.45 0.64 -4.78
C TYR A 46 10.97 -0.73 -5.26
N SER A 47 11.15 -1.08 -6.52
CA SER A 47 10.75 -2.40 -7.02
C SER A 47 11.47 -3.54 -6.29
N GLN A 48 12.73 -3.31 -5.91
CA GLN A 48 13.50 -4.26 -5.10
C GLN A 48 12.96 -4.37 -3.67
N LEU A 49 12.59 -3.23 -3.07
CA LEU A 49 12.01 -3.19 -1.71
C LEU A 49 10.64 -3.88 -1.64
N PHE A 50 9.90 -3.92 -2.77
CA PHE A 50 8.64 -4.65 -2.86
C PHE A 50 8.79 -6.15 -3.15
N ALA A 51 9.99 -6.66 -3.42
CA ALA A 51 10.20 -8.07 -3.79
C ALA A 51 9.72 -9.07 -2.72
N GLU A 52 9.69 -8.65 -1.45
CA GLU A 52 9.20 -9.45 -0.33
C GLU A 52 7.65 -9.53 -0.23
N PHE A 53 6.94 -8.69 -0.99
CA PHE A 53 5.48 -8.59 -0.93
C PHE A 53 4.84 -9.13 -2.20
N LYS A 54 3.71 -9.82 -2.05
CA LYS A 54 2.88 -10.26 -3.18
C LYS A 54 1.87 -9.18 -3.54
N THR A 55 2.33 -8.11 -4.18
CA THR A 55 1.45 -7.02 -4.60
C THR A 55 0.58 -7.42 -5.79
N SER A 56 -0.63 -6.88 -5.85
CA SER A 56 -1.54 -7.03 -6.99
C SER A 56 -1.76 -5.69 -7.69
N GLU A 57 -2.32 -5.73 -8.91
CA GLU A 57 -2.73 -4.51 -9.64
C GLU A 57 -4.06 -3.95 -9.13
N LYS A 58 -4.84 -4.78 -8.45
CA LYS A 58 -6.16 -4.42 -7.94
C LYS A 58 -6.17 -4.53 -6.43
N PHE A 59 -6.66 -3.48 -5.79
CA PHE A 59 -6.91 -3.52 -4.37
C PHE A 59 -8.10 -4.44 -4.06
N THR A 60 -7.87 -5.45 -3.24
CA THR A 60 -8.90 -6.34 -2.71
C THR A 60 -8.64 -6.56 -1.23
N ASN A 61 -9.72 -6.71 -0.46
CA ASN A 61 -9.61 -7.10 0.95
C ASN A 61 -10.34 -8.43 1.18
N PRO A 62 -9.66 -9.58 1.04
CA PRO A 62 -10.26 -10.90 1.21
C PRO A 62 -10.83 -11.12 2.61
N TYR A 63 -10.25 -10.50 3.64
CA TYR A 63 -10.76 -10.59 5.00
C TYR A 63 -12.12 -9.92 5.15
N ALA A 64 -12.30 -8.72 4.59
CA ALA A 64 -13.61 -8.06 4.58
C ALA A 64 -14.66 -8.88 3.82
N THR A 65 -14.27 -9.52 2.71
CA THR A 65 -15.14 -10.42 1.95
C THR A 65 -15.53 -11.65 2.77
N TYR A 66 -14.57 -12.23 3.52
CA TYR A 66 -14.82 -13.34 4.43
C TYR A 66 -15.80 -12.96 5.53
N LEU A 67 -15.56 -11.84 6.22
CA LEU A 67 -16.47 -11.36 7.27
C LEU A 67 -17.87 -11.09 6.73
N ALA A 68 -17.99 -10.50 5.54
CA ALA A 68 -19.28 -10.31 4.89
C ALA A 68 -20.01 -11.64 4.65
N SER A 69 -19.28 -12.67 4.19
CA SER A 69 -19.86 -14.02 4.05
C SER A 69 -20.36 -14.57 5.38
N VAL A 70 -19.59 -14.42 6.46
CA VAL A 70 -19.98 -14.88 7.80
C VAL A 70 -21.22 -14.12 8.30
N PHE A 71 -21.28 -12.81 8.15
CA PHE A 71 -22.42 -11.99 8.56
C PHE A 71 -23.70 -12.38 7.81
N PHE A 72 -23.64 -12.55 6.49
CA PHE A 72 -24.78 -13.06 5.73
C PHE A 72 -25.24 -14.44 6.19
N PHE A 73 -24.29 -15.32 6.53
CA PHE A 73 -24.63 -16.63 7.07
C PHE A 73 -25.39 -16.55 8.40
N LEU A 74 -24.91 -15.69 9.31
CA LEU A 74 -25.52 -15.49 10.63
C LEU A 74 -26.90 -14.84 10.54
N ASP A 75 -27.12 -14.02 9.53
CA ASP A 75 -28.41 -13.38 9.23
C ASP A 75 -29.39 -14.32 8.49
N GLY A 76 -28.96 -15.54 8.18
CA GLY A 76 -29.78 -16.52 7.44
C GLY A 76 -29.79 -16.34 5.93
N ASP A 77 -29.08 -15.34 5.40
CA ASP A 77 -28.93 -15.12 3.96
C ASP A 77 -27.81 -15.98 3.39
N TYR A 78 -28.09 -17.26 3.28
CA TYR A 78 -27.12 -18.27 2.84
C TYR A 78 -26.71 -18.08 1.37
N ALA A 79 -27.56 -17.48 0.54
CA ALA A 79 -27.26 -17.23 -0.85
C ALA A 79 -26.14 -16.18 -1.00
N ASN A 80 -26.30 -15.01 -0.37
CA ASN A 80 -25.27 -13.99 -0.36
C ASN A 80 -24.01 -14.43 0.39
N SER A 81 -24.13 -15.22 1.44
CA SER A 81 -22.98 -15.83 2.13
C SER A 81 -22.16 -16.70 1.17
N ALA A 82 -22.80 -17.60 0.42
CA ALA A 82 -22.14 -18.48 -0.54
C ALA A 82 -21.50 -17.69 -1.68
N ASP A 83 -22.15 -16.63 -2.18
CA ASP A 83 -21.61 -15.79 -3.25
C ASP A 83 -20.38 -15.02 -2.79
N LYS A 84 -20.38 -14.46 -1.60
CA LYS A 84 -19.21 -13.78 -1.04
C LYS A 84 -18.04 -14.74 -0.82
N PHE A 85 -18.29 -15.92 -0.29
CA PHE A 85 -17.22 -16.90 -0.10
C PHE A 85 -16.68 -17.46 -1.41
N ARG A 86 -17.51 -17.54 -2.45
CA ARG A 86 -17.10 -17.94 -3.80
C ARG A 86 -16.03 -17.00 -4.38
N GLU A 87 -16.09 -15.69 -4.10
CA GLU A 87 -15.05 -14.74 -4.51
C GLU A 87 -13.67 -15.16 -3.95
N ILE A 88 -13.62 -15.58 -2.67
CA ILE A 88 -12.40 -16.05 -2.01
C ILE A 88 -11.91 -17.36 -2.62
N ALA A 89 -12.82 -18.30 -2.84
CA ALA A 89 -12.47 -19.60 -3.42
C ALA A 89 -11.93 -19.48 -4.85
N ILE A 90 -12.50 -18.60 -5.66
CA ILE A 90 -12.02 -18.30 -7.03
C ILE A 90 -10.63 -17.66 -7.01
N ALA A 91 -10.39 -16.75 -6.07
CA ALA A 91 -9.08 -16.11 -5.90
C ALA A 91 -7.99 -17.10 -5.44
N ASN A 92 -8.40 -18.23 -4.84
CA ASN A 92 -7.50 -19.25 -4.29
C ASN A 92 -7.80 -20.67 -4.81
N PRO A 93 -7.70 -20.94 -6.11
CA PRO A 93 -8.22 -22.17 -6.71
C PRO A 93 -7.52 -23.44 -6.25
N LYS A 94 -6.28 -23.34 -5.75
CA LYS A 94 -5.51 -24.46 -5.21
C LYS A 94 -5.80 -24.76 -3.73
N ASN A 95 -6.58 -23.93 -3.05
CA ASN A 95 -6.87 -24.10 -1.64
C ASN A 95 -8.09 -25.03 -1.43
N ARG A 96 -7.83 -26.29 -1.09
CA ARG A 96 -8.87 -27.30 -0.87
C ARG A 96 -9.82 -26.94 0.29
N THR A 97 -9.32 -26.26 1.32
CA THR A 97 -10.15 -25.83 2.45
C THR A 97 -11.21 -24.83 1.99
N PHE A 98 -10.80 -23.83 1.18
CA PHE A 98 -11.76 -22.86 0.63
C PHE A 98 -12.75 -23.50 -0.34
N ALA A 99 -12.32 -24.44 -1.17
CA ALA A 99 -13.22 -25.18 -2.04
C ALA A 99 -14.27 -25.97 -1.25
N ASN A 100 -13.89 -26.59 -0.14
CA ASN A 100 -14.81 -27.33 0.73
C ASN A 100 -15.79 -26.42 1.46
N ILE A 101 -15.31 -25.30 2.02
CA ILE A 101 -16.19 -24.30 2.67
C ILE A 101 -17.19 -23.76 1.66
N ASN A 102 -16.72 -23.35 0.47
CA ASN A 102 -17.61 -22.84 -0.57
C ASN A 102 -18.71 -23.85 -0.95
N ARG A 103 -18.34 -25.13 -1.13
CA ARG A 103 -19.31 -26.21 -1.40
C ARG A 103 -20.33 -26.35 -0.26
N THR A 104 -19.88 -26.26 0.98
CA THR A 104 -20.75 -26.36 2.17
C THR A 104 -21.75 -25.22 2.19
N LEU A 105 -21.31 -23.97 1.97
CA LEU A 105 -22.18 -22.80 1.93
C LEU A 105 -23.15 -22.85 0.75
N GLN A 106 -22.72 -23.26 -0.43
CA GLN A 106 -23.60 -23.44 -1.59
C GLN A 106 -24.68 -24.51 -1.33
N ASN A 107 -24.30 -25.61 -0.69
CA ASN A 107 -25.28 -26.64 -0.33
C ASN A 107 -26.28 -26.14 0.72
N LYS A 108 -25.85 -25.33 1.66
CA LYS A 108 -26.75 -24.71 2.66
C LYS A 108 -27.71 -23.74 1.97
N ALA A 109 -27.24 -22.92 1.03
CA ALA A 109 -28.05 -21.98 0.26
C ALA A 109 -29.15 -22.64 -0.60
N LYS A 110 -28.91 -23.88 -1.06
CA LYS A 110 -29.87 -24.63 -1.87
C LYS A 110 -30.95 -25.37 -1.03
N ARG A 111 -30.79 -25.45 0.27
CA ARG A 111 -31.69 -26.22 1.13
C ARG A 111 -32.86 -25.35 1.62
N THR A 112 -34.05 -25.87 1.52
CA THR A 112 -35.26 -25.24 2.04
C THR A 112 -35.55 -25.59 3.50
N ARG A 113 -34.91 -26.62 4.04
CA ARG A 113 -35.07 -27.05 5.42
C ARG A 113 -33.77 -26.96 6.18
N ASP A 114 -33.82 -26.72 7.48
CA ASP A 114 -32.65 -26.79 8.34
C ASP A 114 -32.00 -28.17 8.26
N ASP A 115 -30.68 -28.19 8.16
CA ASP A 115 -29.88 -29.40 8.09
C ASP A 115 -29.49 -29.95 9.46
N GLY A 116 -29.98 -29.32 10.58
CA GLY A 116 -29.65 -29.66 11.94
C GLY A 116 -28.18 -29.49 12.33
N LYS A 117 -27.37 -28.96 11.44
CA LYS A 117 -25.94 -28.76 11.69
C LYS A 117 -25.69 -27.44 12.38
N ARG A 118 -24.76 -27.46 13.34
CA ARG A 118 -24.20 -26.25 13.95
C ARG A 118 -22.90 -25.90 13.25
N TYR A 119 -22.72 -24.62 12.97
CA TYR A 119 -21.54 -24.09 12.30
C TYR A 119 -20.80 -23.17 13.27
N ILE A 120 -19.48 -23.30 13.29
CA ILE A 120 -18.60 -22.43 14.06
C ILE A 120 -17.67 -21.77 13.06
N PHE A 121 -17.65 -20.46 13.03
CA PHE A 121 -16.70 -19.66 12.29
C PHE A 121 -15.64 -19.16 13.25
N LEU A 122 -14.39 -19.46 12.94
CA LEU A 122 -13.26 -18.95 13.69
C LEU A 122 -12.40 -18.09 12.79
N ALA A 123 -12.29 -16.81 13.13
CA ALA A 123 -11.31 -15.90 12.54
C ALA A 123 -10.17 -15.74 13.55
N TYR A 124 -8.94 -15.98 13.09
CA TYR A 124 -7.74 -15.79 13.88
C TYR A 124 -6.86 -14.77 13.19
N GLU A 125 -6.46 -13.75 13.92
CA GLU A 125 -5.58 -12.69 13.47
C GLU A 125 -4.23 -12.86 14.17
N ASP A 126 -3.13 -12.93 13.39
CA ASP A 126 -1.80 -13.23 13.90
C ASP A 126 -0.76 -12.23 13.45
N GLY A 127 0.17 -11.93 14.35
CA GLY A 127 1.30 -11.08 14.10
C GLY A 127 0.97 -9.59 14.06
N LEU A 128 1.97 -8.80 13.73
CA LEU A 128 1.87 -7.35 13.59
C LEU A 128 2.05 -6.97 12.12
N GLY A 129 1.19 -6.12 11.59
CA GLY A 129 1.24 -5.66 10.21
C GLY A 129 2.51 -4.88 9.87
N THR A 130 2.79 -4.73 8.59
CA THR A 130 3.89 -3.96 8.03
C THR A 130 3.95 -2.53 8.58
N ILE A 131 5.15 -2.02 8.80
CA ILE A 131 5.39 -0.63 9.19
C ILE A 131 6.05 0.16 8.06
N LYS A 132 5.93 1.49 8.14
CA LYS A 132 6.68 2.41 7.28
C LYS A 132 7.97 2.83 7.97
N GLU A 133 9.08 2.76 7.24
CA GLU A 133 10.40 3.26 7.67
C GLU A 133 10.90 4.34 6.73
N ASN A 134 11.89 5.13 7.18
CA ASN A 134 12.53 6.12 6.34
C ASN A 134 13.54 5.46 5.39
N PHE A 135 13.40 5.74 4.11
CA PHE A 135 14.37 5.42 3.08
C PHE A 135 14.94 6.71 2.51
N ARG A 136 16.25 6.90 2.61
CA ARG A 136 16.93 8.12 2.14
C ARG A 136 17.68 7.84 0.86
N ILE A 137 17.44 8.69 -0.13
CA ILE A 137 18.10 8.65 -1.43
C ILE A 137 18.73 10.01 -1.69
N ASN A 138 20.00 9.99 -2.08
CA ASN A 138 20.72 11.16 -2.56
C ASN A 138 20.81 11.08 -4.08
N MET A 139 20.35 12.11 -4.77
CA MET A 139 20.38 12.13 -6.23
C MET A 139 20.71 13.52 -6.77
N PRO A 140 21.35 13.60 -7.95
CA PRO A 140 21.57 14.87 -8.64
C PRO A 140 20.24 15.41 -9.16
N TYR A 141 20.04 16.71 -9.04
CA TYR A 141 18.89 17.45 -9.57
C TYR A 141 19.40 18.63 -10.41
N VAL A 142 18.96 18.70 -11.65
CA VAL A 142 19.34 19.80 -12.56
C VAL A 142 18.44 21.00 -12.30
N MET A 143 19.01 22.07 -11.77
CA MET A 143 18.29 23.32 -11.48
C MET A 143 18.28 24.26 -12.69
N SER A 144 19.42 24.34 -13.42
CA SER A 144 19.58 25.11 -14.64
C SER A 144 20.70 24.50 -15.48
N SER A 145 20.93 25.00 -16.71
CA SER A 145 21.87 24.41 -17.66
C SER A 145 23.28 24.15 -17.11
N ASN A 146 23.69 24.82 -16.03
CA ASN A 146 25.01 24.64 -15.42
C ASN A 146 25.00 24.37 -13.91
N ASN A 147 23.83 24.31 -13.26
CA ASN A 147 23.74 24.12 -11.82
C ASN A 147 23.07 22.79 -11.51
N ILE A 148 23.86 21.90 -10.90
CA ILE A 148 23.37 20.60 -10.37
C ILE A 148 23.39 20.67 -8.86
N ALA A 149 22.24 20.46 -8.23
CA ALA A 149 22.12 20.31 -6.79
C ALA A 149 21.99 18.83 -6.41
N THR A 150 22.41 18.47 -5.20
CA THR A 150 22.12 17.15 -4.66
C THR A 150 20.84 17.22 -3.85
N LEU A 151 19.83 16.45 -4.24
CA LEU A 151 18.60 16.29 -3.46
C LEU A 151 18.75 15.12 -2.49
N ASN A 152 18.50 15.40 -1.23
CA ASN A 152 18.36 14.38 -0.17
C ASN A 152 16.88 14.09 0.02
N LEU A 153 16.39 13.02 -0.61
CA LEU A 153 15.00 12.63 -0.48
C LEU A 153 14.83 11.64 0.68
N ALA A 154 13.90 11.94 1.58
CA ALA A 154 13.42 11.00 2.56
C ALA A 154 12.05 10.49 2.10
N LEU A 155 11.98 9.22 1.79
CA LEU A 155 10.81 8.54 1.27
C LEU A 155 10.39 7.43 2.23
N PRO A 156 9.09 7.15 2.41
CA PRO A 156 8.66 6.01 3.19
C PRO A 156 8.97 4.71 2.45
N THR A 157 9.44 3.69 3.14
CA THR A 157 9.52 2.31 2.66
C THR A 157 8.75 1.39 3.58
N LEU A 158 8.50 0.16 3.14
CA LEU A 158 7.77 -0.83 3.89
C LEU A 158 8.73 -1.86 4.48
N LYS A 159 8.47 -2.23 5.74
CA LYS A 159 9.17 -3.30 6.43
C LYS A 159 8.17 -4.29 7.01
N LYS A 160 8.32 -5.55 6.62
CA LYS A 160 7.57 -6.65 7.22
C LYS A 160 7.97 -6.85 8.67
N ARG A 161 6.98 -7.26 9.47
CA ARG A 161 7.22 -7.78 10.79
C ARG A 161 6.88 -9.27 10.82
N ASP A 162 7.52 -10.01 11.73
CA ASP A 162 7.34 -11.45 11.80
C ASP A 162 5.93 -11.82 12.29
N ALA A 163 5.43 -12.95 11.80
CA ALA A 163 4.25 -13.60 12.34
C ALA A 163 4.59 -14.25 13.68
N SER A 164 3.62 -14.29 14.61
CA SER A 164 3.82 -14.94 15.91
C SER A 164 3.84 -16.46 15.75
N TYR A 165 3.02 -17.00 14.86
CA TYR A 165 2.92 -18.44 14.61
C TYR A 165 2.93 -18.77 13.12
N LYS A 166 3.59 -19.86 12.76
CA LYS A 166 3.65 -20.32 11.36
C LYS A 166 2.41 -21.06 10.90
N ASN A 167 1.73 -21.74 11.81
CA ASN A 167 0.56 -22.57 11.50
C ASN A 167 -0.38 -22.61 12.71
N ILE A 168 -1.66 -22.60 12.42
CA ILE A 168 -2.73 -22.74 13.38
C ILE A 168 -3.56 -23.96 12.99
N SER A 169 -3.89 -24.78 13.96
CA SER A 169 -4.76 -25.94 13.74
C SER A 169 -5.78 -26.07 14.85
N ILE A 170 -6.97 -26.53 14.48
CA ILE A 170 -8.06 -26.81 15.40
C ILE A 170 -8.48 -28.25 15.19
N ASN A 171 -8.37 -29.09 16.24
CA ASN A 171 -8.67 -30.52 16.15
C ASN A 171 -8.01 -31.18 14.93
N ASN A 172 -6.70 -30.98 14.74
CA ASN A 172 -5.89 -31.45 13.63
C ASN A 172 -6.25 -30.88 12.23
N ASN A 173 -7.23 -29.99 12.13
CA ASN A 173 -7.52 -29.27 10.89
C ASN A 173 -6.72 -27.98 10.85
N LYS A 174 -5.87 -27.84 9.82
CA LYS A 174 -5.11 -26.60 9.60
C LYS A 174 -6.04 -25.48 9.17
N ALA A 175 -5.92 -24.33 9.83
CA ALA A 175 -6.56 -23.12 9.36
C ALA A 175 -6.01 -22.71 8.00
N ALA A 176 -6.87 -22.13 7.17
CA ALA A 176 -6.46 -21.56 5.88
C ALA A 176 -6.35 -20.05 6.00
N GLN A 177 -5.23 -19.49 5.54
CA GLN A 177 -5.02 -18.06 5.52
C GLN A 177 -5.95 -17.41 4.48
N VAL A 178 -6.88 -16.58 4.94
CA VAL A 178 -7.84 -15.86 4.10
C VAL A 178 -7.19 -14.61 3.49
N SER A 179 -6.37 -13.93 4.27
CA SER A 179 -5.76 -12.66 3.88
C SER A 179 -4.35 -12.53 4.45
N ASN A 180 -3.52 -11.77 3.75
CA ASN A 180 -2.24 -11.27 4.26
C ASN A 180 -2.28 -9.73 4.19
N PHE A 181 -2.35 -9.08 5.34
CA PHE A 181 -2.42 -7.62 5.40
C PHE A 181 -1.14 -6.95 4.92
N ASP A 182 0.02 -7.59 5.05
CA ASP A 182 1.27 -7.05 4.49
C ASP A 182 1.16 -6.86 2.97
N ASP A 183 0.61 -7.86 2.26
CA ASP A 183 0.46 -7.82 0.80
C ASP A 183 -0.62 -6.82 0.37
N ILE A 184 -1.69 -6.67 1.16
CA ILE A 184 -2.74 -5.66 0.94
C ILE A 184 -2.16 -4.26 1.13
N PHE A 185 -1.46 -4.03 2.24
CA PHE A 185 -0.86 -2.74 2.57
C PHE A 185 0.22 -2.35 1.55
N ALA A 186 1.05 -3.31 1.13
CA ALA A 186 2.04 -3.09 0.07
C ALA A 186 1.39 -2.79 -1.28
N THR A 187 0.25 -3.39 -1.59
CA THR A 187 -0.52 -3.09 -2.82
C THR A 187 -1.04 -1.66 -2.79
N GLU A 188 -1.64 -1.22 -1.68
CA GLU A 188 -2.09 0.15 -1.49
C GLU A 188 -0.93 1.14 -1.63
N PHE A 189 0.15 0.90 -0.90
CA PHE A 189 1.34 1.75 -0.94
C PHE A 189 1.95 1.85 -2.35
N LYS A 190 1.99 0.75 -3.10
CA LYS A 190 2.46 0.72 -4.49
C LYS A 190 1.62 1.61 -5.41
N ILE A 191 0.30 1.66 -5.20
CA ILE A 191 -0.61 2.53 -5.94
C ILE A 191 -0.35 4.00 -5.63
N GLU A 192 -0.06 4.33 -4.37
CA GLU A 192 0.21 5.70 -3.91
C GLU A 192 1.63 6.18 -4.24
N LEU A 193 2.57 5.27 -4.42
CA LEU A 193 4.00 5.55 -4.56
C LEU A 193 4.35 6.60 -5.63
N PRO A 194 3.78 6.60 -6.85
CA PRO A 194 4.10 7.61 -7.85
C PRO A 194 3.79 9.04 -7.38
N GLY A 195 2.68 9.22 -6.64
CA GLY A 195 2.32 10.51 -6.05
C GLY A 195 3.28 10.93 -4.93
N ILE A 196 3.66 9.99 -4.08
CA ILE A 196 4.63 10.23 -3.00
C ILE A 196 5.96 10.69 -3.57
N ILE A 197 6.48 9.99 -4.60
CA ILE A 197 7.74 10.35 -5.27
C ILE A 197 7.64 11.74 -5.89
N THR A 198 6.58 12.00 -6.66
CA THR A 198 6.37 13.28 -7.33
C THR A 198 6.33 14.44 -6.33
N LYS A 199 5.54 14.33 -5.27
CA LYS A 199 5.45 15.35 -4.21
C LYS A 199 6.79 15.59 -3.53
N SER A 200 7.54 14.53 -3.25
CA SER A 200 8.84 14.63 -2.60
C SER A 200 9.86 15.35 -3.47
N ILE A 201 9.91 15.02 -4.76
CA ILE A 201 10.80 15.70 -5.72
C ILE A 201 10.43 17.18 -5.85
N LEU A 202 9.15 17.51 -6.03
CA LEU A 202 8.70 18.89 -6.14
C LEU A 202 8.97 19.69 -4.86
N SER A 203 8.72 19.12 -3.70
CA SER A 203 9.00 19.78 -2.42
C SER A 203 10.48 20.09 -2.25
N MET A 204 11.35 19.16 -2.64
CA MET A 204 12.80 19.36 -2.56
C MET A 204 13.31 20.36 -3.60
N ALA A 205 12.78 20.33 -4.82
CA ALA A 205 13.12 21.31 -5.86
C ALA A 205 12.77 22.74 -5.41
N ALA A 206 11.58 22.94 -4.80
CA ALA A 206 11.18 24.23 -4.26
C ALA A 206 12.13 24.70 -3.13
N LYS A 207 12.51 23.81 -2.20
CA LYS A 207 13.47 24.10 -1.13
C LYS A 207 14.86 24.44 -1.68
N SER A 208 15.32 23.72 -2.71
CA SER A 208 16.61 23.99 -3.36
C SER A 208 16.62 25.35 -4.07
N ALA A 209 15.53 25.74 -4.73
CA ALA A 209 15.40 27.04 -5.36
C ALA A 209 15.46 28.18 -4.32
N THR A 210 14.82 28.02 -3.17
CA THR A 210 14.89 28.98 -2.07
C THR A 210 16.32 29.12 -1.54
N SER A 211 17.03 28.00 -1.36
CA SER A 211 18.43 28.02 -0.90
C SER A 211 19.37 28.72 -1.90
N ALA A 212 19.13 28.52 -3.21
CA ALA A 212 19.90 29.18 -4.27
C ALA A 212 19.64 30.69 -4.35
N ALA A 213 18.40 31.13 -4.11
CA ALA A 213 18.06 32.54 -4.04
C ALA A 213 18.81 33.25 -2.89
N VAL A 214 18.88 32.61 -1.71
CA VAL A 214 19.63 33.12 -0.54
C VAL A 214 21.15 33.14 -0.82
N ALA A 215 21.66 32.21 -1.63
CA ALA A 215 23.09 32.18 -2.01
C ALA A 215 23.50 33.34 -2.92
N ASN A 216 22.59 33.77 -3.80
CA ASN A 216 22.83 34.88 -4.71
C ASN A 216 22.94 36.26 -4.03
N ASP A 217 22.39 36.39 -2.79
CA ASP A 217 22.49 37.62 -1.99
C ASP A 217 23.85 37.77 -1.27
N GLY A 218 24.88 37.03 -1.65
CA GLY A 218 26.25 37.19 -1.18
C GLY A 218 26.61 36.49 0.14
N ASN A 219 25.66 35.78 0.76
CA ASN A 219 25.86 35.04 2.01
C ASN A 219 25.97 33.52 1.78
N GLY A 220 27.05 33.06 1.15
CA GLY A 220 27.29 31.64 0.88
C GLY A 220 27.22 30.74 2.13
N MET A 221 27.58 31.25 3.30
CA MET A 221 27.50 30.52 4.56
C MET A 221 26.05 30.32 5.03
N LEU A 222 25.18 31.31 4.78
CA LEU A 222 23.75 31.24 5.11
C LEU A 222 23.03 30.23 4.18
N SER A 223 23.44 30.10 2.93
CA SER A 223 22.89 29.13 1.98
C SER A 223 23.28 27.70 2.36
N LEU A 224 24.50 27.47 2.83
CA LEU A 224 24.94 26.16 3.33
C LEU A 224 24.17 25.77 4.61
N LEU A 225 23.95 26.71 5.52
CA LEU A 225 23.15 26.47 6.74
C LEU A 225 21.68 26.20 6.40
N THR A 226 21.08 26.94 5.47
CA THR A 226 19.70 26.70 5.04
C THR A 226 19.55 25.39 4.31
N SER A 227 20.48 24.99 3.46
CA SER A 227 20.45 23.68 2.77
C SER A 227 20.62 22.53 3.75
N ALA A 228 21.53 22.65 4.72
CA ALA A 228 21.74 21.65 5.76
C ALA A 228 20.53 21.50 6.69
N THR A 229 19.92 22.60 7.12
CA THR A 229 18.70 22.55 7.96
C THR A 229 17.50 22.01 7.20
N MET A 230 17.31 22.39 5.93
CA MET A 230 16.23 21.85 5.10
C MET A 230 16.41 20.37 4.79
N SER A 231 17.65 19.88 4.64
CA SER A 231 17.96 18.46 4.50
C SER A 231 17.66 17.67 5.79
N ALA A 232 17.96 18.25 6.96
CA ALA A 232 17.69 17.64 8.27
C ALA A 232 16.19 17.52 8.60
N ILE A 233 15.37 18.47 8.12
CA ILE A 233 13.91 18.51 8.34
C ILE A 233 13.17 17.60 7.35
N ASN A 234 13.84 17.06 6.35
CA ASN A 234 13.20 16.19 5.37
C ASN A 234 13.00 14.79 5.98
N VAL A 235 11.80 14.55 6.50
CA VAL A 235 11.38 13.28 7.10
C VAL A 235 10.25 12.70 6.27
N ALA A 236 10.35 11.41 5.95
CA ALA A 236 9.26 10.71 5.28
C ALA A 236 8.03 10.59 6.19
N ASP A 237 6.84 10.59 5.61
CA ASP A 237 5.62 10.26 6.35
C ASP A 237 5.57 8.76 6.63
N THR A 238 6.00 8.40 7.84
CA THR A 238 6.03 7.02 8.32
C THR A 238 4.84 6.67 9.20
N ARG A 239 3.81 7.54 9.25
CA ARG A 239 2.61 7.28 10.04
C ARG A 239 1.90 6.03 9.53
N VAL A 240 1.63 5.11 10.43
CA VAL A 240 0.94 3.85 10.18
C VAL A 240 0.34 3.35 11.49
N TRP A 241 -0.72 2.59 11.40
CA TRP A 241 -1.29 1.91 12.56
C TRP A 241 -0.41 0.72 12.94
N GLN A 242 0.45 0.93 13.94
CA GLN A 242 1.48 -0.07 14.32
C GLN A 242 0.90 -1.29 15.05
N THR A 243 -0.32 -1.21 15.52
CA THR A 243 -0.99 -2.24 16.32
C THR A 243 -1.96 -3.11 15.52
N LEU A 244 -2.12 -2.86 14.21
CA LEU A 244 -2.98 -3.71 13.38
C LEU A 244 -2.38 -5.12 13.28
N PRO A 245 -3.21 -6.16 13.51
CA PRO A 245 -2.81 -7.55 13.27
C PRO A 245 -2.58 -7.80 11.77
N LYS A 246 -1.81 -8.84 11.49
CA LYS A 246 -1.56 -9.33 10.14
C LYS A 246 -2.78 -9.98 9.51
#